data_754a385b700129a06d6fbf74bf237eea
#
_entry.id   754a385b700129a06d6fbf74bf237eea
#
_cell.length_a   1.000
_cell.length_b   1.000
_cell.length_c   1.000
_cell.angle_alpha   90.00
_cell.angle_beta   90.00
_cell.angle_gamma   90.00
#
_symmetry.space_group_name_H-M   'P 1'
#
loop_
_entity.id
_entity.type
_entity.pdbx_description
1 polymer ?
#
loop_
_entity_poly.entity_id
_entity_poly.type
_entity_poly.pdbx_seq_one_letter_code
_entity_poly.pdbx_strand_id
1 'polypeptide(L)'
;MPSSAERGRAEIARTIAALERSCLDADAALVEKRWAGVDAAFKAQTALTELLARLFDAAPDAAPGNDAKVARRVGRIIAYRAEQLRRMQAYQAEIAARLENIGKVKALSRSIGRRAPAAQLLDPQY
;
A
#
# COMPACT_ATOMS: atom_id res chain seq x y z
N MET A 1 28.85 22.58 -17.62
CA MET A 1 28.18 21.27 -17.72
C MET A 1 28.34 20.50 -16.41
N PRO A 2 27.27 19.94 -15.86
CA PRO A 2 27.40 19.12 -14.66
C PRO A 2 28.22 17.87 -14.94
N SER A 3 29.00 17.45 -13.96
CA SER A 3 29.77 16.22 -14.02
C SER A 3 28.84 15.00 -14.00
N SER A 4 29.36 13.83 -14.33
CA SER A 4 28.63 12.57 -14.22
C SER A 4 28.17 12.32 -12.78
N ALA A 5 29.00 12.64 -11.79
CA ALA A 5 28.68 12.52 -10.37
C ALA A 5 27.53 13.45 -9.96
N GLU A 6 27.55 14.71 -10.44
CA GLU A 6 26.48 15.66 -10.16
C GLU A 6 25.16 15.23 -10.77
N ARG A 7 25.18 14.70 -12.00
CA ARG A 7 23.96 14.16 -12.65
C ARG A 7 23.43 12.98 -11.89
N GLY A 8 24.27 12.08 -11.43
CA GLY A 8 23.88 10.92 -10.62
C GLY A 8 23.20 11.35 -9.32
N ARG A 9 23.77 12.32 -8.61
CA ARG A 9 23.16 12.86 -7.39
C ARG A 9 21.83 13.54 -7.65
N ALA A 10 21.71 14.30 -8.75
CA ALA A 10 20.48 14.95 -9.14
C ALA A 10 19.37 13.93 -9.47
N GLU A 11 19.71 12.85 -10.17
CA GLU A 11 18.75 11.77 -10.44
C GLU A 11 18.31 11.05 -9.17
N ILE A 12 19.24 10.78 -8.26
CA ILE A 12 18.93 10.18 -6.95
C ILE A 12 17.96 11.08 -6.19
N ALA A 13 18.25 12.38 -6.12
CA ALA A 13 17.40 13.33 -5.43
C ALA A 13 15.98 13.38 -6.02
N ARG A 14 15.87 13.39 -7.35
CA ARG A 14 14.56 13.36 -8.04
C ARG A 14 13.81 12.07 -7.78
N THR A 15 14.50 10.94 -7.80
CA THR A 15 13.88 9.63 -7.57
C THR A 15 13.39 9.51 -6.13
N ILE A 16 14.17 9.99 -5.16
CA ILE A 16 13.75 10.03 -3.75
C ILE A 16 12.51 10.92 -3.59
N ALA A 17 12.51 12.10 -4.21
CA ALA A 17 11.36 13.00 -4.16
C ALA A 17 10.11 12.38 -4.78
N ALA A 18 10.27 11.64 -5.89
CA ALA A 18 9.17 10.91 -6.51
C ALA A 18 8.63 9.80 -5.61
N LEU A 19 9.51 9.08 -4.90
CA LEU A 19 9.11 8.07 -3.90
C LEU A 19 8.35 8.71 -2.75
N GLU A 20 8.83 9.82 -2.21
CA GLU A 20 8.15 10.56 -1.14
C GLU A 20 6.75 10.99 -1.59
N ARG A 21 6.63 11.49 -2.80
CA ARG A 21 5.32 11.86 -3.36
C ARG A 21 4.42 10.66 -3.55
N SER A 22 4.93 9.55 -4.04
CA SER A 22 4.16 8.32 -4.20
C SER A 22 3.67 7.78 -2.85
N CYS A 23 4.45 7.93 -1.79
CA CYS A 23 4.01 7.61 -0.43
C CYS A 23 2.82 8.47 0.01
N LEU A 24 2.85 9.76 -0.28
CA LEU A 24 1.73 10.67 0.02
C LEU A 24 0.49 10.32 -0.80
N ASP A 25 0.67 10.00 -2.08
CA ASP A 25 -0.43 9.57 -2.96
C ASP A 25 -1.07 8.27 -2.44
N ALA A 26 -0.26 7.31 -2.02
CA ALA A 26 -0.73 6.08 -1.42
C ALA A 26 -1.52 6.33 -0.14
N ASP A 27 -1.04 7.24 0.70
CA ASP A 27 -1.71 7.60 1.96
C ASP A 27 -3.08 8.22 1.69
N ALA A 28 -3.15 9.17 0.77
CA ALA A 28 -4.41 9.80 0.38
C ALA A 28 -5.40 8.76 -0.18
N ALA A 29 -4.94 7.84 -1.02
CA ALA A 29 -5.77 6.78 -1.57
C ALA A 29 -6.26 5.81 -0.49
N LEU A 30 -5.41 5.47 0.50
CA LEU A 30 -5.78 4.62 1.63
C LEU A 30 -6.86 5.27 2.50
N VAL A 31 -6.73 6.56 2.81
CA VAL A 31 -7.71 7.30 3.61
C VAL A 31 -9.07 7.30 2.92
N GLU A 32 -9.10 7.48 1.61
CA GLU A 32 -10.32 7.50 0.81
C GLU A 32 -10.78 6.11 0.36
N LYS A 33 -10.02 5.06 0.69
CA LYS A 33 -10.28 3.68 0.29
C LYS A 33 -10.41 3.51 -1.23
N ARG A 34 -9.61 4.29 -1.98
CA ARG A 34 -9.51 4.17 -3.43
C ARG A 34 -8.47 3.11 -3.79
N TRP A 35 -8.90 1.86 -3.87
CA TRP A 35 -7.99 0.71 -4.00
C TRP A 35 -7.20 0.70 -5.29
N ALA A 36 -7.78 1.17 -6.39
CA ALA A 36 -7.06 1.32 -7.66
C ALA A 36 -5.91 2.34 -7.52
N GLY A 37 -6.13 3.42 -6.78
CA GLY A 37 -5.11 4.42 -6.48
C GLY A 37 -4.01 3.88 -5.58
N VAL A 38 -4.36 3.07 -4.58
CA VAL A 38 -3.40 2.38 -3.71
C VAL A 38 -2.51 1.44 -4.53
N ASP A 39 -3.11 0.61 -5.38
CA ASP A 39 -2.38 -0.31 -6.24
C ASP A 39 -1.43 0.43 -7.19
N ALA A 40 -1.91 1.49 -7.83
CA ALA A 40 -1.09 2.31 -8.73
C ALA A 40 0.09 2.96 -7.99
N ALA A 41 -0.14 3.48 -6.79
CA ALA A 41 0.92 4.08 -5.98
C ALA A 41 1.97 3.05 -5.56
N PHE A 42 1.56 1.85 -5.16
CA PHE A 42 2.48 0.79 -4.77
C PHE A 42 3.29 0.25 -5.95
N LYS A 43 2.69 0.14 -7.12
CA LYS A 43 3.43 -0.21 -8.35
C LYS A 43 4.47 0.85 -8.70
N ALA A 44 4.11 2.13 -8.58
CA ALA A 44 5.05 3.23 -8.78
C ALA A 44 6.19 3.18 -7.76
N GLN A 45 5.90 2.91 -6.49
CA GLN A 45 6.93 2.77 -5.44
C GLN A 45 7.90 1.64 -5.75
N THR A 46 7.41 0.50 -6.22
CA THR A 46 8.25 -0.63 -6.60
C THR A 46 9.20 -0.26 -7.73
N ALA A 47 8.68 0.36 -8.80
CA ALA A 47 9.49 0.78 -9.93
C ALA A 47 10.54 1.82 -9.53
N LEU A 48 10.16 2.80 -8.70
CA LEU A 48 11.07 3.83 -8.21
C LEU A 48 12.14 3.26 -7.27
N THR A 49 11.80 2.30 -6.45
CA THR A 49 12.74 1.62 -5.56
C THR A 49 13.79 0.84 -6.36
N GLU A 50 13.38 0.15 -7.41
CA GLU A 50 14.29 -0.57 -8.30
C GLU A 50 15.23 0.39 -9.04
N LEU A 51 14.68 1.51 -9.53
CA LEU A 51 15.48 2.55 -10.16
C LEU A 51 16.50 3.12 -9.17
N LEU A 52 16.07 3.42 -7.96
CA LEU A 52 16.94 3.98 -6.92
C LEU A 52 18.09 3.04 -6.58
N ALA A 53 17.83 1.74 -6.48
CA ALA A 53 18.86 0.74 -6.24
C ALA A 53 19.90 0.75 -7.35
N ARG A 54 19.48 0.84 -8.60
CA ARG A 54 20.40 0.94 -9.75
C ARG A 54 21.22 2.24 -9.72
N LEU A 55 20.60 3.35 -9.33
CA LEU A 55 21.30 4.62 -9.22
C LEU A 55 22.36 4.60 -8.09
N PHE A 56 22.06 3.96 -6.97
CA PHE A 56 23.02 3.80 -5.89
C PHE A 56 24.21 2.92 -6.30
N ASP A 57 23.97 1.87 -7.07
CA ASP A 57 25.03 1.02 -7.59
C ASP A 57 25.94 1.79 -8.56
N ALA A 58 25.36 2.68 -9.36
CA ALA A 58 26.11 3.51 -10.30
C ALA A 58 26.82 4.70 -9.63
N ALA A 59 26.37 5.13 -8.47
CA ALA A 59 26.93 6.28 -7.74
C ALA A 59 27.06 5.95 -6.24
N PRO A 60 28.00 5.07 -5.85
CA PRO A 60 28.12 4.60 -4.46
C PRO A 60 28.35 5.71 -3.43
N ASP A 61 29.00 6.82 -3.84
CA ASP A 61 29.26 7.95 -2.93
C ASP A 61 27.97 8.67 -2.51
N ALA A 62 26.93 8.56 -3.31
CA ALA A 62 25.60 9.14 -3.03
C ALA A 62 24.65 8.12 -2.39
N ALA A 63 25.06 6.88 -2.18
CA ALA A 63 24.27 5.84 -1.55
C ALA A 63 24.14 6.06 -0.04
N PRO A 64 23.10 5.49 0.62
CA PRO A 64 22.86 5.70 2.05
C PRO A 64 24.05 5.39 2.95
N GLY A 65 24.89 4.43 2.59
CA GLY A 65 26.09 4.08 3.36
C GLY A 65 27.13 5.20 3.40
N ASN A 66 27.13 6.12 2.45
CA ASN A 66 28.12 7.16 2.27
C ASN A 66 27.57 8.58 2.37
N ASP A 67 26.25 8.75 2.35
CA ASP A 67 25.57 10.04 2.41
C ASP A 67 24.49 10.02 3.49
N ALA A 68 24.73 10.76 4.57
CA ALA A 68 23.86 10.79 5.72
C ALA A 68 22.46 11.40 5.42
N LYS A 69 22.40 12.38 4.53
CA LYS A 69 21.12 12.99 4.13
C LYS A 69 20.27 12.00 3.35
N VAL A 70 20.88 11.28 2.42
CA VAL A 70 20.22 10.22 1.65
C VAL A 70 19.76 9.12 2.61
N ALA A 71 20.61 8.69 3.54
CA ALA A 71 20.27 7.67 4.53
C ALA A 71 19.02 8.07 5.34
N ARG A 72 18.93 9.32 5.77
CA ARG A 72 17.76 9.81 6.54
C ARG A 72 16.48 9.81 5.69
N ARG A 73 16.56 10.27 4.45
CA ARG A 73 15.39 10.31 3.56
C ARG A 73 14.91 8.90 3.22
N VAL A 74 15.82 8.02 2.87
CA VAL A 74 15.50 6.61 2.57
C VAL A 74 14.92 5.93 3.81
N GLY A 75 15.50 6.16 4.98
CA GLY A 75 15.00 5.62 6.24
C GLY A 75 13.57 6.05 6.54
N ARG A 76 13.23 7.31 6.29
CA ARG A 76 11.86 7.82 6.44
C ARG A 76 10.90 7.17 5.46
N ILE A 77 11.32 6.97 4.22
CA ILE A 77 10.49 6.29 3.20
C ILE A 77 10.23 4.85 3.63
N ILE A 78 11.24 4.13 4.10
CA ILE A 78 11.11 2.75 4.56
C ILE A 78 10.11 2.67 5.71
N ALA A 79 10.23 3.54 6.71
CA ALA A 79 9.33 3.59 7.85
C ALA A 79 7.89 3.93 7.43
N TYR A 80 7.73 4.88 6.51
CA TYR A 80 6.43 5.28 6.00
C TYR A 80 5.74 4.14 5.24
N ARG A 81 6.48 3.45 4.37
CA ARG A 81 5.96 2.30 3.64
C ARG A 81 5.59 1.13 4.55
N ALA A 82 6.39 0.89 5.59
CA ALA A 82 6.07 -0.14 6.58
C ALA A 82 4.75 0.15 7.29
N GLU A 83 4.51 1.40 7.65
CA GLU A 83 3.25 1.83 8.27
C GLU A 83 2.07 1.71 7.30
N GLN A 84 2.26 2.07 6.03
CA GLN A 84 1.23 1.90 5.00
C GLN A 84 0.87 0.43 4.79
N LEU A 85 1.87 -0.44 4.74
CA LEU A 85 1.66 -1.88 4.62
C LEU A 85 0.87 -2.42 5.82
N ARG A 86 1.23 -2.00 7.03
CA ARG A 86 0.51 -2.36 8.25
C ARG A 86 -0.96 -1.95 8.19
N ARG A 87 -1.23 -0.74 7.73
CA ARG A 87 -2.60 -0.23 7.57
C ARG A 87 -3.39 -1.02 6.53
N MET A 88 -2.76 -1.38 5.42
CA MET A 88 -3.37 -2.24 4.40
C MET A 88 -3.73 -3.61 4.96
N GLN A 89 -2.81 -4.21 5.69
CA GLN A 89 -3.06 -5.52 6.31
C GLN A 89 -4.22 -5.45 7.30
N ALA A 90 -4.33 -4.37 8.07
CA ALA A 90 -5.46 -4.15 8.97
C ALA A 90 -6.79 -4.02 8.21
N TYR A 91 -6.82 -3.29 7.10
CA TYR A 91 -8.01 -3.21 6.25
C TYR A 91 -8.38 -4.55 5.64
N GLN A 92 -7.41 -5.31 5.16
CA GLN A 92 -7.65 -6.64 4.60
C GLN A 92 -8.24 -7.59 5.65
N ALA A 93 -7.71 -7.55 6.87
CA ALA A 93 -8.23 -8.35 7.98
C ALA A 93 -9.67 -7.95 8.34
N GLU A 94 -9.98 -6.65 8.35
CA GLU A 94 -11.33 -6.13 8.59
C GLU A 94 -12.32 -6.59 7.52
N ILE A 95 -11.92 -6.51 6.25
CA ILE A 95 -12.75 -6.96 5.12
C ILE A 95 -12.98 -8.47 5.22
N ALA A 96 -11.94 -9.24 5.50
CA ALA A 96 -12.05 -10.69 5.66
C ALA A 96 -13.01 -11.06 6.80
N ALA A 97 -12.94 -10.37 7.94
CA ALA A 97 -13.84 -10.57 9.06
C ALA A 97 -15.29 -10.26 8.70
N ARG A 98 -15.54 -9.17 7.96
CA ARG A 98 -16.88 -8.82 7.48
C ARG A 98 -17.43 -9.86 6.51
N LEU A 99 -16.62 -10.35 5.59
CA LEU A 99 -17.03 -11.41 4.65
C LEU A 99 -17.34 -12.71 5.37
N GLU A 100 -16.56 -13.07 6.39
CA GLU A 100 -16.83 -14.23 7.22
C GLU A 100 -18.17 -14.09 7.96
N ASN A 101 -18.44 -12.93 8.54
CA ASN A 101 -19.70 -12.66 9.21
C ASN A 101 -20.88 -12.73 8.25
N ILE A 102 -20.77 -12.20 7.05
CA ILE A 102 -21.79 -12.31 6.01
C ILE A 102 -22.03 -13.77 5.65
N GLY A 103 -20.97 -14.55 5.51
CA GLY A 103 -21.05 -15.99 5.24
C GLY A 103 -21.79 -16.74 6.35
N LYS A 104 -21.48 -16.41 7.61
CA LYS A 104 -22.17 -17.01 8.78
C LYS A 104 -23.64 -16.65 8.81
N VAL A 105 -23.98 -15.41 8.55
CA VAL A 105 -25.39 -14.94 8.51
C VAL A 105 -26.14 -15.66 7.39
N LYS A 106 -25.56 -15.77 6.21
CA LYS A 106 -26.17 -16.49 5.08
C LYS A 106 -26.37 -17.97 5.38
N ALA A 107 -25.38 -18.61 6.02
CA ALA A 107 -25.47 -20.02 6.41
C ALA A 107 -26.59 -20.23 7.45
N LEU A 108 -26.69 -19.34 8.41
CA LEU A 108 -27.75 -19.37 9.42
C LEU A 108 -29.13 -19.19 8.78
N SER A 109 -29.30 -18.22 7.90
CA SER A 109 -30.53 -18.01 7.15
C SER A 109 -30.95 -19.24 6.37
N ARG A 110 -30.02 -19.89 5.68
CA ARG A 110 -30.31 -21.13 4.94
C ARG A 110 -30.71 -22.26 5.87
N SER A 111 -30.05 -22.41 7.01
CA SER A 111 -30.35 -23.42 8.00
C SER A 111 -31.76 -23.24 8.59
N ILE A 112 -32.13 -22.01 8.92
CA ILE A 112 -33.45 -21.65 9.40
C ILE A 112 -34.49 -21.92 8.30
N GLY A 113 -34.22 -21.53 7.06
CA GLY A 113 -35.11 -21.77 5.93
C GLY A 113 -35.37 -23.26 5.67
N ARG A 114 -34.38 -24.13 5.88
CA ARG A 114 -34.53 -25.57 5.73
C ARG A 114 -35.35 -26.22 6.86
N ARG A 115 -35.30 -25.63 8.05
CA ARG A 115 -35.98 -26.18 9.25
C ARG A 115 -37.38 -25.64 9.44
N ALA A 116 -37.63 -24.43 8.94
CA ALA A 116 -38.91 -23.76 9.09
C ALA A 116 -39.92 -24.24 8.06
N PRO A 117 -41.21 -24.41 8.42
CA PRO A 117 -42.28 -24.64 7.46
C PRO A 117 -42.36 -23.50 6.45
N ALA A 118 -42.77 -23.82 5.23
CA ALA A 118 -42.86 -22.84 4.14
C ALA A 118 -43.71 -21.63 4.50
N ALA A 119 -44.75 -21.78 5.27
CA ALA A 119 -45.62 -20.70 5.73
C ALA A 119 -44.84 -19.65 6.58
N GLN A 120 -43.88 -20.09 7.35
CA GLN A 120 -43.04 -19.18 8.15
C GLN A 120 -42.05 -18.41 7.30
N LEU A 121 -41.62 -18.99 6.18
CA LEU A 121 -40.74 -18.32 5.25
C LEU A 121 -41.42 -17.20 4.47
N LEU A 122 -42.73 -17.22 4.38
CA LEU A 122 -43.52 -16.23 3.68
C LEU A 122 -43.97 -15.08 4.57
N ASP A 123 -43.55 -15.04 5.81
CA ASP A 123 -43.82 -13.95 6.71
C ASP A 123 -43.21 -12.65 6.11
N PRO A 124 -44.05 -11.59 5.93
CA PRO A 124 -43.59 -10.35 5.31
C PRO A 124 -42.49 -9.61 6.10
N GLN A 125 -42.21 -10.03 7.29
CA GLN A 125 -41.09 -9.50 8.08
C GLN A 125 -39.71 -9.95 7.58
N TYR A 126 -39.72 -10.92 6.74
CA TYR A 126 -38.54 -11.40 6.08
C TYR A 126 -38.44 -10.79 4.67
#